data_1456a6124a99bc61acf539e2155023e7
#
_entry.id   1456a6124a99bc61acf539e2155023e7
#
_cell.length_a   1.000
_cell.length_b   1.000
_cell.length_c   1.000
_cell.angle_alpha   90.00
_cell.angle_beta   90.00
_cell.angle_gamma   90.00
#
_symmetry.space_group_name_H-M   'P 1'
#
loop_
_entity.id
_entity.type
_entity.pdbx_description
1 polymer ?
#
loop_
_entity_poly.entity_id
_entity_poly.type
_entity_poly.pdbx_seq_one_letter_code
_entity_poly.pdbx_strand_id
1 'polypeptide(L)'
;MEKLFFGILIVILLLAIPYFYKIYSLKKITEEDLPDSGSWVNLSRGNIYFQWHIPEVSEPLKGTIVLVHGFSTPSFVWGGLLDNFLNAGYKVLVYDHYGRGYSERPKIQYDKELYLETLRELIVSQDIQESVHLVGYSMGGPIVGLYADQYPESTRSTTLIAPAGFSTSIPNMKSWTTMPLIGDWFWRVFSDRLYGIGNMSETQSSSDPLSINENQFLPLFQKQLQFRGFNESLLSTIRHFNLFDVREMYLSLSNKKIPMLALWGKKDGVVPYTGSKEYKSIFPEGNFISLEEGTHDITYRQPSIVGQEIIKFIDSV
;
A
#
# COMPACT_ATOMS: atom_id res chain seq x y z
N MET A 1 -12.02 -15.11 49.09
CA MET A 1 -10.81 -15.14 48.25
C MET A 1 -10.96 -16.05 47.05
N GLU A 2 -11.40 -17.32 47.24
CA GLU A 2 -11.56 -18.29 46.15
C GLU A 2 -12.49 -17.83 45.03
N LYS A 3 -13.68 -17.31 45.34
CA LYS A 3 -14.63 -16.81 44.33
C LYS A 3 -14.04 -15.68 43.47
N LEU A 4 -13.25 -14.79 44.09
CA LEU A 4 -12.56 -13.72 43.37
C LEU A 4 -11.47 -14.31 42.47
N PHE A 5 -10.70 -15.28 42.95
CA PHE A 5 -9.68 -15.99 42.16
C PHE A 5 -10.29 -16.69 40.96
N PHE A 6 -11.39 -17.44 41.16
CA PHE A 6 -12.12 -18.10 40.04
C PHE A 6 -12.66 -17.08 39.05
N GLY A 7 -13.19 -15.95 39.52
CA GLY A 7 -13.70 -14.89 38.64
C GLY A 7 -12.56 -14.30 37.77
N ILE A 8 -11.40 -14.00 38.36
CA ILE A 8 -10.23 -13.50 37.60
C ILE A 8 -9.74 -14.55 36.58
N LEU A 9 -9.65 -15.83 36.98
CA LEU A 9 -9.24 -16.90 36.09
C LEU A 9 -10.17 -17.03 34.87
N ILE A 10 -11.49 -16.95 35.08
CA ILE A 10 -12.47 -16.97 33.99
C ILE A 10 -12.25 -15.78 33.03
N VAL A 11 -12.05 -14.58 33.56
CA VAL A 11 -11.77 -13.41 32.72
C VAL A 11 -10.49 -13.61 31.91
N ILE A 12 -9.42 -14.09 32.52
CA ILE A 12 -8.16 -14.38 31.82
C ILE A 12 -8.40 -15.39 30.69
N LEU A 13 -9.13 -16.46 30.94
CA LEU A 13 -9.43 -17.48 29.93
C LEU A 13 -10.29 -16.92 28.79
N LEU A 14 -11.30 -16.11 29.10
CA LEU A 14 -12.15 -15.47 28.09
C LEU A 14 -11.36 -14.51 27.17
N LEU A 15 -10.32 -13.89 27.67
CA LEU A 15 -9.42 -13.04 26.89
C LEU A 15 -8.35 -13.86 26.16
N ALA A 16 -7.80 -14.89 26.78
CA ALA A 16 -6.70 -15.67 26.23
C ALA A 16 -7.14 -16.64 25.12
N ILE A 17 -8.27 -17.31 25.29
CA ILE A 17 -8.74 -18.34 24.33
C ILE A 17 -8.92 -17.76 22.92
N PRO A 18 -9.68 -16.68 22.69
CA PRO A 18 -9.85 -16.14 21.34
C PRO A 18 -8.53 -15.66 20.73
N TYR A 19 -7.63 -15.09 21.54
CA TYR A 19 -6.34 -14.64 21.10
C TYR A 19 -5.46 -15.81 20.61
N PHE A 20 -5.31 -16.87 21.40
CA PHE A 20 -4.52 -18.03 21.02
C PHE A 20 -5.15 -18.83 19.87
N TYR A 21 -6.50 -18.95 19.87
CA TYR A 21 -7.21 -19.58 18.76
C TYR A 21 -6.86 -18.90 17.43
N LYS A 22 -6.90 -17.57 17.38
CA LYS A 22 -6.52 -16.80 16.17
C LYS A 22 -5.05 -17.02 15.79
N ILE A 23 -4.12 -17.07 16.76
CA ILE A 23 -2.70 -17.34 16.46
C ILE A 23 -2.50 -18.72 15.82
N TYR A 24 -3.12 -19.74 16.39
CA TYR A 24 -2.94 -21.11 15.91
C TYR A 24 -3.69 -21.42 14.62
N SER A 25 -4.74 -20.66 14.30
CA SER A 25 -5.47 -20.79 13.04
C SER A 25 -4.75 -20.21 11.83
N LEU A 26 -3.73 -19.34 12.06
CA LEU A 26 -3.00 -18.69 10.97
C LEU A 26 -1.76 -19.50 10.57
N LYS A 27 -1.56 -19.65 9.26
CA LYS A 27 -0.39 -20.33 8.70
C LYS A 27 0.77 -19.36 8.44
N LYS A 28 2.00 -19.88 8.41
CA LYS A 28 3.15 -19.14 7.88
C LYS A 28 3.05 -19.17 6.35
N ILE A 29 3.36 -18.05 5.69
CA ILE A 29 3.48 -18.05 4.24
C ILE A 29 4.70 -18.85 3.79
N THR A 30 4.54 -19.61 2.71
CA THR A 30 5.59 -20.42 2.10
C THR A 30 5.63 -20.16 0.60
N GLU A 31 6.66 -20.65 -0.07
CA GLU A 31 6.79 -20.53 -1.52
C GLU A 31 5.64 -21.21 -2.29
N GLU A 32 5.06 -22.26 -1.72
CA GLU A 32 3.89 -22.97 -2.28
C GLU A 32 2.60 -22.11 -2.32
N ASP A 33 2.57 -21.01 -1.54
CA ASP A 33 1.43 -20.08 -1.51
C ASP A 33 1.47 -19.04 -2.62
N LEU A 34 2.62 -18.91 -3.31
CA LEU A 34 2.81 -17.92 -4.37
C LEU A 34 1.96 -18.22 -5.59
N PRO A 35 1.47 -17.20 -6.30
CA PRO A 35 0.93 -17.40 -7.64
C PRO A 35 2.04 -17.70 -8.64
N ASP A 36 1.73 -18.47 -9.68
CA ASP A 36 2.68 -18.89 -10.72
C ASP A 36 3.34 -17.71 -11.47
N SER A 37 2.70 -16.56 -11.45
CA SER A 37 3.14 -15.36 -12.17
C SER A 37 4.19 -14.52 -11.45
N GLY A 38 4.52 -14.83 -10.20
CA GLY A 38 5.46 -14.04 -9.40
C GLY A 38 6.49 -14.90 -8.68
N SER A 39 7.45 -14.24 -8.06
CA SER A 39 8.58 -14.90 -7.39
C SER A 39 8.96 -14.19 -6.11
N TRP A 40 9.72 -14.85 -5.26
CA TRP A 40 10.43 -14.23 -4.15
C TRP A 40 11.84 -13.80 -4.55
N VAL A 41 12.24 -12.64 -4.05
CA VAL A 41 13.64 -12.23 -3.96
C VAL A 41 14.02 -12.10 -2.48
N ASN A 42 15.19 -12.63 -2.10
CA ASN A 42 15.67 -12.52 -0.74
C ASN A 42 16.39 -11.19 -0.56
N LEU A 43 15.81 -10.31 0.26
CA LEU A 43 16.38 -9.04 0.67
C LEU A 43 16.88 -9.09 2.12
N SER A 44 17.39 -7.98 2.62
CA SER A 44 18.03 -7.92 3.95
C SER A 44 17.17 -8.36 5.13
N ARG A 45 15.85 -8.31 5.01
CA ARG A 45 14.88 -8.65 6.08
C ARG A 45 14.01 -9.86 5.78
N GLY A 46 14.28 -10.59 4.68
CA GLY A 46 13.55 -11.78 4.26
C GLY A 46 13.09 -11.69 2.80
N ASN A 47 12.16 -12.56 2.43
CA ASN A 47 11.70 -12.67 1.06
C ASN A 47 10.59 -11.65 0.74
N ILE A 48 10.78 -10.92 -0.34
CA ILE A 48 9.78 -10.02 -0.94
C ILE A 48 9.21 -10.69 -2.18
N TYR A 49 7.87 -10.75 -2.25
CA TYR A 49 7.16 -11.13 -3.46
C TYR A 49 7.17 -9.97 -4.44
N PHE A 50 7.51 -10.27 -5.70
CA PHE A 50 7.45 -9.33 -6.80
C PHE A 50 6.99 -10.02 -8.08
N GLN A 51 6.55 -9.22 -9.03
CA GLN A 51 6.16 -9.67 -10.35
C GLN A 51 6.54 -8.64 -11.39
N TRP A 52 7.14 -9.12 -12.48
CA TRP A 52 7.36 -8.35 -13.69
C TRP A 52 6.22 -8.55 -14.68
N HIS A 53 5.76 -7.43 -15.23
CA HIS A 53 4.90 -7.43 -16.40
C HIS A 53 5.66 -6.76 -17.54
N ILE A 54 5.87 -7.50 -18.60
CA ILE A 54 6.63 -7.07 -19.77
C ILE A 54 5.68 -6.95 -20.95
N PRO A 55 5.63 -5.82 -21.67
CA PRO A 55 4.74 -5.65 -22.80
C PRO A 55 5.18 -6.53 -23.99
N GLU A 56 4.20 -7.09 -24.68
CA GLU A 56 4.41 -7.82 -25.95
C GLU A 56 4.44 -6.82 -27.14
N VAL A 57 5.48 -6.00 -27.20
CA VAL A 57 5.63 -4.98 -28.25
C VAL A 57 6.91 -5.23 -29.04
N SER A 58 6.89 -4.88 -30.34
CA SER A 58 8.06 -4.98 -31.22
C SER A 58 8.98 -3.73 -31.14
N GLU A 59 8.49 -2.64 -30.57
CA GLU A 59 9.21 -1.40 -30.41
C GLU A 59 10.09 -1.41 -29.15
N PRO A 60 11.14 -0.57 -29.09
CA PRO A 60 11.93 -0.42 -27.88
C PRO A 60 11.07 -0.02 -26.70
N LEU A 61 11.31 -0.63 -25.54
CA LEU A 61 10.62 -0.29 -24.30
C LEU A 61 10.90 1.14 -23.87
N LYS A 62 9.89 1.86 -23.41
CA LYS A 62 10.01 3.28 -23.01
C LYS A 62 10.67 3.48 -21.65
N GLY A 63 10.66 2.45 -20.80
CA GLY A 63 11.23 2.49 -19.45
C GLY A 63 10.52 1.58 -18.47
N THR A 64 10.78 1.79 -17.18
CA THR A 64 10.24 0.98 -16.08
C THR A 64 9.33 1.80 -15.17
N ILE A 65 8.15 1.28 -14.89
CA ILE A 65 7.23 1.77 -13.87
C ILE A 65 7.30 0.84 -12.66
N VAL A 66 7.50 1.38 -11.46
CA VAL A 66 7.47 0.64 -10.19
C VAL A 66 6.24 1.04 -9.42
N LEU A 67 5.37 0.06 -9.09
CA LEU A 67 4.09 0.29 -8.43
C LEU A 67 4.17 -0.08 -6.94
N VAL A 68 3.90 0.91 -6.07
CA VAL A 68 4.04 0.83 -4.62
C VAL A 68 2.67 0.94 -3.96
N HIS A 69 2.16 -0.18 -3.46
CA HIS A 69 0.80 -0.29 -2.93
C HIS A 69 0.60 0.37 -1.56
N GLY A 70 -0.67 0.44 -1.12
CA GLY A 70 -1.08 1.10 0.11
C GLY A 70 -0.88 0.29 1.40
N PHE A 71 -1.61 0.69 2.45
CA PHE A 71 -1.44 0.20 3.81
C PHE A 71 -1.84 -1.27 3.99
N SER A 72 -3.05 -1.65 3.56
CA SER A 72 -3.63 -2.98 3.84
C SER A 72 -3.85 -3.84 2.60
N THR A 73 -3.87 -3.25 1.42
CA THR A 73 -4.16 -3.91 0.16
C THR A 73 -2.86 -4.12 -0.62
N PRO A 74 -2.45 -5.38 -0.90
CA PRO A 74 -1.22 -5.68 -1.64
C PRO A 74 -1.35 -5.41 -3.15
N SER A 75 -0.35 -5.85 -3.90
CA SER A 75 -0.15 -5.54 -5.33
C SER A 75 -1.32 -5.87 -6.26
N PHE A 76 -2.26 -6.72 -5.87
CA PHE A 76 -3.44 -7.01 -6.70
C PHE A 76 -4.27 -5.77 -7.05
N VAL A 77 -4.19 -4.69 -6.27
CA VAL A 77 -4.91 -3.43 -6.55
C VAL A 77 -4.51 -2.77 -7.87
N TRP A 78 -3.39 -3.18 -8.43
CA TRP A 78 -2.85 -2.67 -9.69
C TRP A 78 -3.41 -3.36 -10.94
N GLY A 79 -4.12 -4.49 -10.78
CA GLY A 79 -4.54 -5.35 -11.89
C GLY A 79 -5.22 -4.59 -13.04
N GLY A 80 -6.14 -3.69 -12.73
CA GLY A 80 -6.85 -2.90 -13.75
C GLY A 80 -6.01 -1.82 -14.46
N LEU A 81 -4.83 -1.49 -13.91
CA LEU A 81 -3.92 -0.48 -14.48
C LEU A 81 -2.87 -1.08 -15.42
N LEU A 82 -2.56 -2.38 -15.26
CA LEU A 82 -1.43 -3.01 -15.93
C LEU A 82 -1.51 -2.89 -17.46
N ASP A 83 -2.67 -3.18 -18.05
CA ASP A 83 -2.85 -3.11 -19.50
C ASP A 83 -2.61 -1.70 -20.06
N ASN A 84 -2.95 -0.64 -19.30
CA ASN A 84 -2.66 0.73 -19.72
C ASN A 84 -1.15 0.95 -19.87
N PHE A 85 -0.36 0.49 -18.91
CA PHE A 85 1.09 0.66 -18.91
C PHE A 85 1.78 -0.21 -19.94
N LEU A 86 1.37 -1.48 -20.06
CA LEU A 86 1.93 -2.42 -21.02
C LEU A 86 1.64 -2.00 -22.47
N ASN A 87 0.39 -1.61 -22.76
CA ASN A 87 0.01 -1.11 -24.09
C ASN A 87 0.73 0.18 -24.47
N ALA A 88 1.14 0.97 -23.47
CA ALA A 88 1.95 2.16 -23.69
C ALA A 88 3.46 1.87 -23.88
N GLY A 89 3.90 0.60 -23.73
CA GLY A 89 5.28 0.15 -23.94
C GLY A 89 6.18 0.24 -22.71
N TYR A 90 5.63 0.31 -21.50
CA TYR A 90 6.41 0.31 -20.26
C TYR A 90 6.48 -1.07 -19.62
N LYS A 91 7.67 -1.44 -19.11
CA LYS A 91 7.81 -2.56 -18.17
C LYS A 91 7.22 -2.15 -16.83
N VAL A 92 6.57 -3.05 -16.15
CA VAL A 92 5.96 -2.78 -14.84
C VAL A 92 6.49 -3.76 -13.81
N LEU A 93 7.06 -3.23 -12.74
CA LEU A 93 7.43 -3.98 -11.54
C LEU A 93 6.40 -3.72 -10.45
N VAL A 94 5.73 -4.77 -10.00
CA VAL A 94 4.87 -4.76 -8.81
C VAL A 94 5.49 -5.59 -7.70
N TYR A 95 5.23 -5.25 -6.45
CA TYR A 95 5.69 -6.04 -5.31
C TYR A 95 4.75 -5.89 -4.12
N ASP A 96 4.85 -6.80 -3.17
CA ASP A 96 4.16 -6.69 -1.89
C ASP A 96 5.13 -6.25 -0.79
N HIS A 97 4.74 -5.26 0.01
CA HIS A 97 5.51 -4.87 1.19
C HIS A 97 5.67 -6.03 2.16
N TYR A 98 6.74 -6.04 2.95
CA TYR A 98 6.82 -6.93 4.11
C TYR A 98 5.52 -6.87 4.92
N GLY A 99 5.04 -8.01 5.37
CA GLY A 99 3.81 -8.11 6.15
C GLY A 99 2.52 -8.16 5.34
N ARG A 100 2.55 -7.96 4.02
CA ARG A 100 1.39 -7.91 3.10
C ARG A 100 1.52 -8.97 2.03
N GLY A 101 0.38 -9.27 1.39
CA GLY A 101 0.31 -10.13 0.23
C GLY A 101 1.08 -11.44 0.40
N TYR A 102 1.99 -11.67 -0.53
CA TYR A 102 2.83 -12.86 -0.57
C TYR A 102 4.26 -12.63 -0.05
N SER A 103 4.60 -11.44 0.43
CA SER A 103 5.89 -11.17 1.07
C SER A 103 5.97 -11.75 2.47
N GLU A 104 7.18 -12.04 2.95
CA GLU A 104 7.40 -12.49 4.32
C GLU A 104 6.95 -11.46 5.37
N ARG A 105 6.76 -11.95 6.58
CA ARG A 105 6.26 -11.16 7.72
C ARG A 105 7.26 -11.21 8.87
N PRO A 106 8.44 -10.57 8.72
CA PRO A 106 9.45 -10.55 9.75
C PRO A 106 8.93 -9.85 11.02
N LYS A 107 9.35 -10.33 12.18
CA LYS A 107 9.03 -9.73 13.48
C LYS A 107 9.96 -8.55 13.76
N ILE A 108 9.78 -7.47 13.08
CA ILE A 108 10.56 -6.23 13.16
C ILE A 108 9.64 -5.02 13.28
N GLN A 109 10.24 -3.85 13.46
CA GLN A 109 9.53 -2.57 13.39
C GLN A 109 9.24 -2.24 11.92
N TYR A 110 7.99 -1.83 11.65
CA TYR A 110 7.53 -1.44 10.31
C TYR A 110 7.45 0.10 10.26
N ASP A 111 8.60 0.71 10.07
CA ASP A 111 8.78 2.16 9.98
C ASP A 111 9.06 2.62 8.54
N LYS A 112 9.27 3.92 8.35
CA LYS A 112 9.54 4.50 7.04
C LYS A 112 10.86 4.01 6.45
N GLU A 113 11.84 3.75 7.29
CA GLU A 113 13.17 3.25 6.90
C GLU A 113 13.06 1.85 6.30
N LEU A 114 12.27 0.97 6.93
CA LEU A 114 12.02 -0.37 6.38
C LEU A 114 11.40 -0.31 4.98
N TYR A 115 10.38 0.52 4.77
CA TYR A 115 9.71 0.61 3.47
C TYR A 115 10.63 1.21 2.40
N LEU A 116 11.39 2.24 2.73
CA LEU A 116 12.35 2.88 1.85
C LEU A 116 13.45 1.89 1.42
N GLU A 117 14.10 1.23 2.39
CA GLU A 117 15.16 0.26 2.11
C GLU A 117 14.64 -0.95 1.33
N THR A 118 13.43 -1.41 1.62
CA THR A 118 12.80 -2.50 0.85
C THR A 118 12.66 -2.12 -0.63
N LEU A 119 12.15 -0.93 -0.93
CA LEU A 119 12.00 -0.45 -2.31
C LEU A 119 13.37 -0.29 -3.00
N ARG A 120 14.36 0.26 -2.29
CA ARG A 120 15.73 0.40 -2.79
C ARG A 120 16.37 -0.95 -3.09
N GLU A 121 16.36 -1.86 -2.12
CA GLU A 121 16.93 -3.19 -2.28
C GLU A 121 16.25 -3.97 -3.41
N LEU A 122 14.94 -3.84 -3.56
CA LEU A 122 14.19 -4.46 -4.64
C LEU A 122 14.67 -3.94 -6.00
N ILE A 123 14.72 -2.61 -6.21
CA ILE A 123 15.17 -2.00 -7.46
C ILE A 123 16.59 -2.46 -7.80
N VAL A 124 17.49 -2.47 -6.83
CA VAL A 124 18.87 -2.94 -7.01
C VAL A 124 18.92 -4.44 -7.33
N SER A 125 18.13 -5.26 -6.64
CA SER A 125 18.11 -6.72 -6.85
C SER A 125 17.55 -7.13 -8.22
N GLN A 126 16.76 -6.26 -8.84
CA GLN A 126 16.20 -6.47 -10.18
C GLN A 126 17.08 -5.88 -11.30
N ASP A 127 18.30 -5.45 -10.96
CA ASP A 127 19.29 -4.88 -11.89
C ASP A 127 18.73 -3.74 -12.77
N ILE A 128 17.87 -2.89 -12.16
CA ILE A 128 17.31 -1.74 -12.86
C ILE A 128 18.34 -0.61 -12.83
N GLN A 129 18.94 -0.30 -13.98
CA GLN A 129 19.99 0.70 -14.10
C GLN A 129 19.47 2.07 -14.54
N GLU A 130 18.32 2.11 -15.20
CA GLU A 130 17.65 3.34 -15.62
C GLU A 130 16.90 4.01 -14.46
N SER A 131 16.69 5.33 -14.56
CA SER A 131 15.75 6.02 -13.68
C SER A 131 14.32 5.55 -13.93
N VAL A 132 13.56 5.30 -12.86
CA VAL A 132 12.23 4.71 -12.92
C VAL A 132 11.10 5.72 -12.72
N HIS A 133 9.94 5.43 -13.28
CA HIS A 133 8.69 6.10 -12.92
C HIS A 133 8.10 5.41 -11.68
N LEU A 134 8.00 6.15 -10.57
CA LEU A 134 7.44 5.64 -9.33
C LEU A 134 5.95 5.99 -9.24
N VAL A 135 5.10 5.01 -8.93
CA VAL A 135 3.67 5.22 -8.71
C VAL A 135 3.29 4.68 -7.34
N GLY A 136 2.89 5.57 -6.44
CA GLY A 136 2.54 5.23 -5.06
C GLY A 136 1.06 5.48 -4.75
N TYR A 137 0.38 4.46 -4.24
CA TYR A 137 -1.02 4.54 -3.82
C TYR A 137 -1.13 4.64 -2.30
N SER A 138 -1.92 5.61 -1.78
CA SER A 138 -2.19 5.77 -0.36
C SER A 138 -0.88 5.85 0.46
N MET A 139 -0.58 4.89 1.35
CA MET A 139 0.71 4.74 2.05
C MET A 139 1.90 4.64 1.06
N GLY A 140 1.69 4.08 -0.12
CA GLY A 140 2.73 4.05 -1.16
C GLY A 140 3.17 5.44 -1.60
N GLY A 141 2.32 6.46 -1.49
CA GLY A 141 2.66 7.85 -1.80
C GLY A 141 3.87 8.37 -1.03
N PRO A 142 3.83 8.41 0.32
CA PRO A 142 5.01 8.79 1.10
C PRO A 142 6.22 7.86 0.90
N ILE A 143 6.04 6.59 0.59
CA ILE A 143 7.16 5.67 0.32
C ILE A 143 7.90 6.05 -0.97
N VAL A 144 7.16 6.27 -2.07
CA VAL A 144 7.78 6.73 -3.32
C VAL A 144 8.34 8.14 -3.18
N GLY A 145 7.71 8.99 -2.37
CA GLY A 145 8.22 10.32 -2.04
C GLY A 145 9.57 10.26 -1.29
N LEU A 146 9.69 9.40 -0.28
CA LEU A 146 10.94 9.15 0.45
C LEU A 146 12.04 8.65 -0.49
N TYR A 147 11.70 7.70 -1.37
CA TYR A 147 12.66 7.18 -2.34
C TYR A 147 13.14 8.27 -3.30
N ALA A 148 12.22 9.04 -3.88
CA ALA A 148 12.53 10.11 -4.81
C ALA A 148 13.35 11.25 -4.18
N ASP A 149 13.08 11.57 -2.91
CA ASP A 149 13.86 12.56 -2.16
C ASP A 149 15.30 12.09 -1.91
N GLN A 150 15.48 10.82 -1.59
CA GLN A 150 16.79 10.26 -1.23
C GLN A 150 17.61 9.81 -2.46
N TYR A 151 16.92 9.35 -3.52
CA TYR A 151 17.55 8.83 -4.76
C TYR A 151 17.00 9.55 -6.01
N PRO A 152 17.18 10.89 -6.11
CA PRO A 152 16.61 11.68 -7.20
C PRO A 152 17.12 11.25 -8.58
N GLU A 153 18.40 10.86 -8.70
CA GLU A 153 18.98 10.40 -9.98
C GLU A 153 18.36 9.08 -10.49
N SER A 154 17.86 8.24 -9.58
CA SER A 154 17.21 6.98 -9.92
C SER A 154 15.71 7.15 -10.14
N THR A 155 15.19 8.37 -10.03
CA THR A 155 13.75 8.69 -10.15
C THR A 155 13.51 9.59 -11.35
N ARG A 156 12.77 9.09 -12.34
CA ARG A 156 12.40 9.87 -13.52
C ARG A 156 11.17 10.74 -13.28
N SER A 157 10.16 10.19 -12.62
CA SER A 157 8.97 10.92 -12.19
C SER A 157 8.30 10.22 -11.01
N THR A 158 7.43 10.94 -10.30
CA THR A 158 6.68 10.39 -9.17
C THR A 158 5.20 10.69 -9.32
N THR A 159 4.37 9.65 -9.28
CA THR A 159 2.91 9.75 -9.28
C THR A 159 2.35 9.33 -7.93
N LEU A 160 1.50 10.14 -7.36
CA LEU A 160 0.84 9.95 -6.08
C LEU A 160 -0.67 9.73 -6.30
N ILE A 161 -1.19 8.57 -5.92
CA ILE A 161 -2.62 8.27 -6.02
C ILE A 161 -3.23 8.26 -4.63
N ALA A 162 -4.17 9.18 -4.36
CA ALA A 162 -4.83 9.34 -3.06
C ALA A 162 -3.82 9.27 -1.88
N PRO A 163 -2.71 10.04 -1.92
CA PRO A 163 -1.54 9.83 -1.07
C PRO A 163 -1.80 10.21 0.38
N ALA A 164 -1.29 9.40 1.29
CA ALA A 164 -1.18 9.77 2.69
C ALA A 164 -0.14 10.91 2.89
N GLY A 165 -0.18 11.56 4.05
CA GLY A 165 0.88 12.47 4.50
C GLY A 165 0.70 13.95 4.20
N PHE A 166 -0.40 14.35 3.53
CA PHE A 166 -0.73 15.76 3.25
C PHE A 166 -1.82 16.32 4.18
N SER A 167 -2.32 15.58 5.15
CA SER A 167 -3.42 16.02 6.00
C SER A 167 -3.11 15.82 7.47
N THR A 168 -2.95 16.90 8.19
CA THR A 168 -2.86 16.91 9.65
C THR A 168 -4.22 16.71 10.34
N SER A 169 -5.31 16.73 9.58
CA SER A 169 -6.69 16.66 10.11
C SER A 169 -7.21 15.23 10.31
N ILE A 170 -6.43 14.21 9.95
CA ILE A 170 -6.81 12.84 10.26
C ILE A 170 -6.66 12.61 11.76
N PRO A 171 -7.71 12.14 12.46
CA PRO A 171 -7.61 11.86 13.87
C PRO A 171 -6.42 10.96 14.17
N ASN A 172 -5.62 11.36 15.16
CA ASN A 172 -4.47 10.57 15.56
C ASN A 172 -4.92 9.13 15.84
N MET A 173 -4.55 8.18 14.97
CA MET A 173 -4.86 6.76 15.14
C MET A 173 -4.19 6.15 16.38
N LYS A 174 -3.31 6.91 17.05
CA LYS A 174 -2.74 6.55 18.35
C LYS A 174 -3.81 6.64 19.43
N SER A 175 -4.68 5.64 19.44
CA SER A 175 -5.71 5.43 20.47
C SER A 175 -5.32 4.24 21.35
N TRP A 176 -6.18 3.90 22.33
CA TRP A 176 -6.02 2.67 23.12
C TRP A 176 -5.85 1.41 22.24
N THR A 177 -6.40 1.42 20.99
CA THR A 177 -6.28 0.32 20.04
C THR A 177 -4.84 0.12 19.52
N THR A 178 -3.98 1.12 19.65
CA THR A 178 -2.56 1.03 19.27
C THR A 178 -1.62 0.82 20.46
N MET A 179 -2.15 0.81 21.71
CA MET A 179 -1.33 0.56 22.90
C MET A 179 -0.78 -0.87 22.89
N PRO A 180 0.47 -1.09 23.36
CA PRO A 180 1.01 -2.42 23.54
C PRO A 180 0.10 -3.31 24.38
N LEU A 181 0.06 -4.60 24.10
CA LEU A 181 -0.77 -5.64 24.69
C LEU A 181 -2.27 -5.47 24.40
N ILE A 182 -2.88 -4.33 24.73
CA ILE A 182 -4.32 -4.08 24.51
C ILE A 182 -4.62 -4.01 23.01
N GLY A 183 -3.88 -3.20 22.30
CA GLY A 183 -4.01 -3.08 20.85
C GLY A 183 -3.68 -4.39 20.14
N ASP A 184 -2.60 -5.08 20.53
CA ASP A 184 -2.22 -6.36 19.96
C ASP A 184 -3.33 -7.41 20.11
N TRP A 185 -3.96 -7.44 21.28
CA TRP A 185 -5.11 -8.31 21.53
C TRP A 185 -6.32 -7.92 20.67
N PHE A 186 -6.67 -6.64 20.68
CA PHE A 186 -7.85 -6.11 19.96
C PHE A 186 -7.73 -6.34 18.45
N TRP A 187 -6.61 -5.96 17.85
CA TRP A 187 -6.38 -6.14 16.41
C TRP A 187 -6.41 -7.60 16.00
N ARG A 188 -5.92 -8.49 16.85
CA ARG A 188 -5.92 -9.92 16.56
C ARG A 188 -7.31 -10.54 16.65
N VAL A 189 -8.08 -10.22 17.71
CA VAL A 189 -9.38 -10.82 17.97
C VAL A 189 -10.46 -10.26 17.05
N PHE A 190 -10.38 -8.97 16.72
CA PHE A 190 -11.40 -8.27 15.94
C PHE A 190 -10.98 -7.91 14.52
N SER A 191 -9.90 -8.46 14.01
CA SER A 191 -9.38 -8.16 12.67
C SER A 191 -10.46 -8.27 11.57
N ASP A 192 -11.25 -9.32 11.58
CA ASP A 192 -12.28 -9.56 10.55
C ASP A 192 -13.33 -8.43 10.53
N ARG A 193 -13.62 -7.84 11.70
CA ARG A 193 -14.54 -6.69 11.80
C ARG A 193 -13.86 -5.37 11.46
N LEU A 194 -12.57 -5.21 11.82
CA LEU A 194 -11.80 -4.01 11.54
C LEU A 194 -11.65 -3.75 10.04
N TYR A 195 -11.58 -4.82 9.24
CA TYR A 195 -11.46 -4.71 7.78
C TYR A 195 -12.81 -4.68 7.07
N GLY A 196 -13.91 -4.61 7.80
CA GLY A 196 -15.25 -4.49 7.21
C GLY A 196 -15.69 -5.69 6.37
N ILE A 197 -15.09 -6.86 6.58
CA ILE A 197 -15.35 -8.07 5.77
C ILE A 197 -16.83 -8.46 5.72
N GLY A 198 -17.64 -8.01 6.69
CA GLY A 198 -19.09 -8.20 6.69
C GLY A 198 -19.91 -7.06 6.09
N ASN A 199 -19.30 -5.89 5.85
CA ASN A 199 -19.98 -4.67 5.44
C ASN A 199 -19.49 -4.10 4.09
N MET A 200 -18.61 -4.82 3.39
CA MET A 200 -18.10 -4.38 2.07
C MET A 200 -19.15 -4.55 0.96
N SER A 201 -20.35 -5.02 1.28
CA SER A 201 -21.40 -5.39 0.32
C SER A 201 -22.08 -4.22 -0.41
N GLU A 202 -21.78 -2.95 -0.06
CA GLU A 202 -22.47 -1.79 -0.63
C GLU A 202 -21.56 -0.75 -1.28
N THR A 203 -20.31 -1.08 -1.59
CA THR A 203 -19.52 -0.18 -2.42
C THR A 203 -20.09 -0.16 -3.83
N GLN A 204 -20.52 1.03 -4.27
CA GLN A 204 -21.11 1.25 -5.60
C GLN A 204 -20.34 0.50 -6.67
N SER A 205 -21.04 -0.30 -7.47
CA SER A 205 -20.47 -0.97 -8.63
C SER A 205 -19.83 0.07 -9.54
N SER A 206 -18.53 -0.03 -9.76
CA SER A 206 -17.85 0.83 -10.73
C SER A 206 -18.36 0.51 -12.15
N SER A 207 -18.59 1.53 -12.96
CA SER A 207 -18.88 1.38 -14.39
C SER A 207 -17.62 1.18 -15.23
N ASP A 208 -16.45 1.28 -14.63
CA ASP A 208 -15.17 1.09 -15.33
C ASP A 208 -14.97 -0.41 -15.65
N PRO A 209 -14.81 -0.79 -16.92
CA PRO A 209 -14.70 -2.19 -17.33
C PRO A 209 -13.44 -2.90 -16.79
N LEU A 210 -12.41 -2.14 -16.44
CA LEU A 210 -11.15 -2.66 -15.87
C LEU A 210 -11.16 -2.67 -14.34
N SER A 211 -12.27 -2.25 -13.71
CA SER A 211 -12.39 -2.23 -12.26
C SER A 211 -12.33 -3.64 -11.67
N ILE A 212 -11.63 -3.78 -10.54
CA ILE A 212 -11.71 -4.97 -9.71
C ILE A 212 -13.02 -4.88 -8.94
N ASN A 213 -13.98 -5.74 -9.30
CA ASN A 213 -15.26 -5.78 -8.61
C ASN A 213 -15.13 -6.48 -7.24
N GLU A 214 -16.17 -6.35 -6.42
CA GLU A 214 -16.16 -6.89 -5.06
C GLU A 214 -15.94 -8.40 -5.00
N ASN A 215 -16.54 -9.14 -5.92
CA ASN A 215 -16.40 -10.60 -5.99
C ASN A 215 -14.96 -11.03 -6.30
N GLN A 216 -14.19 -10.17 -6.95
CA GLN A 216 -12.76 -10.39 -7.23
C GLN A 216 -11.89 -9.88 -6.06
N PHE A 217 -12.22 -8.69 -5.53
CA PHE A 217 -11.45 -8.05 -4.47
C PHE A 217 -11.46 -8.85 -3.16
N LEU A 218 -12.65 -9.26 -2.72
CA LEU A 218 -12.83 -9.88 -1.41
C LEU A 218 -12.03 -11.17 -1.21
N PRO A 219 -12.04 -12.14 -2.16
CA PRO A 219 -11.22 -13.33 -2.04
C PRO A 219 -9.71 -13.04 -1.99
N LEU A 220 -9.24 -12.06 -2.80
CA LEU A 220 -7.82 -11.65 -2.82
C LEU A 220 -7.41 -11.02 -1.48
N PHE A 221 -8.27 -10.18 -0.93
CA PHE A 221 -8.03 -9.56 0.36
C PHE A 221 -8.07 -10.58 1.51
N GLN A 222 -9.08 -11.47 1.52
CA GLN A 222 -9.22 -12.52 2.55
C GLN A 222 -8.05 -13.50 2.55
N LYS A 223 -7.45 -13.77 1.39
CA LYS A 223 -6.31 -14.69 1.30
C LYS A 223 -5.15 -14.27 2.19
N GLN A 224 -4.81 -12.98 2.27
CA GLN A 224 -3.70 -12.53 3.12
C GLN A 224 -4.00 -12.59 4.62
N LEU A 225 -5.30 -12.55 5.01
CA LEU A 225 -5.72 -12.67 6.41
C LEU A 225 -5.44 -14.05 7.01
N GLN A 226 -5.23 -15.06 6.18
CA GLN A 226 -4.89 -16.43 6.60
C GLN A 226 -3.44 -16.55 7.06
N PHE A 227 -2.60 -15.56 6.75
CA PHE A 227 -1.18 -15.61 7.05
C PHE A 227 -0.85 -14.89 8.36
N ARG A 228 -0.08 -15.57 9.21
CA ARG A 228 0.41 -15.02 10.48
C ARG A 228 1.30 -13.81 10.23
N GLY A 229 1.09 -12.74 11.00
CA GLY A 229 1.92 -11.53 10.92
C GLY A 229 1.29 -10.38 10.15
N PHE A 230 0.18 -10.58 9.42
CA PHE A 230 -0.50 -9.51 8.70
C PHE A 230 -0.97 -8.39 9.65
N ASN A 231 -1.77 -8.72 10.65
CA ASN A 231 -2.30 -7.76 11.62
C ASN A 231 -1.18 -7.07 12.41
N GLU A 232 -0.17 -7.83 12.81
CA GLU A 232 0.98 -7.34 13.55
C GLU A 232 1.77 -6.31 12.73
N SER A 233 1.95 -6.56 11.44
CA SER A 233 2.66 -5.64 10.55
C SER A 233 1.89 -4.34 10.34
N LEU A 234 0.55 -4.40 10.20
CA LEU A 234 -0.30 -3.22 10.11
C LEU A 234 -0.23 -2.37 11.39
N LEU A 235 -0.39 -3.02 12.53
CA LEU A 235 -0.33 -2.36 13.82
C LEU A 235 1.05 -1.74 14.09
N SER A 236 2.12 -2.45 13.72
CA SER A 236 3.48 -1.92 13.80
C SER A 236 3.66 -0.70 12.91
N THR A 237 3.12 -0.72 11.68
CA THR A 237 3.16 0.44 10.77
C THR A 237 2.47 1.66 11.38
N ILE A 238 1.26 1.50 11.95
CA ILE A 238 0.54 2.61 12.59
C ILE A 238 1.32 3.18 13.77
N ARG A 239 2.04 2.33 14.51
CA ARG A 239 2.84 2.76 15.67
C ARG A 239 4.11 3.53 15.30
N HIS A 240 4.73 3.18 14.16
CA HIS A 240 6.11 3.58 13.88
C HIS A 240 6.28 4.38 12.58
N PHE A 241 5.30 4.38 11.69
CA PHE A 241 5.31 5.22 10.51
C PHE A 241 4.25 6.32 10.63
N ASN A 242 4.69 7.58 10.72
CA ASN A 242 3.76 8.71 10.76
C ASN A 242 3.18 8.98 9.35
N LEU A 243 2.16 8.19 8.98
CA LEU A 243 1.51 8.28 7.66
C LEU A 243 0.69 9.56 7.46
N PHE A 244 0.45 10.34 8.50
CA PHE A 244 -0.46 11.49 8.45
C PHE A 244 0.28 12.82 8.31
N ASP A 245 1.54 12.87 8.71
CA ASP A 245 2.36 14.07 8.63
C ASP A 245 3.78 13.70 8.18
N VAL A 246 3.99 13.71 6.87
CA VAL A 246 5.30 13.58 6.24
C VAL A 246 5.64 14.85 5.44
N ARG A 247 5.10 15.98 5.86
CA ARG A 247 5.21 17.28 5.21
C ARG A 247 6.67 17.68 4.94
N GLU A 248 7.53 17.52 5.92
CA GLU A 248 8.95 17.84 5.79
C GLU A 248 9.64 17.08 4.65
N MET A 249 9.29 15.82 4.48
CA MET A 249 9.79 15.01 3.36
C MET A 249 9.29 15.56 2.02
N TYR A 250 8.00 15.89 1.90
CA TYR A 250 7.48 16.45 0.65
C TYR A 250 8.05 17.85 0.34
N LEU A 251 8.33 18.67 1.34
CA LEU A 251 9.03 19.93 1.19
C LEU A 251 10.48 19.71 0.70
N SER A 252 11.18 18.71 1.22
CA SER A 252 12.51 18.34 0.72
C SER A 252 12.45 17.90 -0.74
N LEU A 253 11.50 16.98 -1.06
CA LEU A 253 11.29 16.46 -2.40
C LEU A 253 10.97 17.57 -3.42
N SER A 254 10.21 18.59 -3.03
CA SER A 254 9.85 19.70 -3.95
C SER A 254 11.09 20.46 -4.47
N ASN A 255 12.19 20.46 -3.71
CA ASN A 255 13.46 21.07 -4.13
C ASN A 255 14.26 20.22 -5.13
N LYS A 256 13.89 18.94 -5.32
CA LYS A 256 14.61 18.02 -6.24
C LYS A 256 14.20 18.20 -7.70
N LYS A 257 13.13 18.95 -7.98
CA LYS A 257 12.60 19.20 -9.34
C LYS A 257 12.24 17.95 -10.12
N ILE A 258 11.91 16.87 -9.43
CA ILE A 258 11.39 15.65 -10.06
C ILE A 258 9.96 15.94 -10.54
N PRO A 259 9.62 15.56 -11.79
CA PRO A 259 8.24 15.69 -12.27
C PRO A 259 7.25 14.97 -11.38
N MET A 260 6.18 15.68 -10.96
CA MET A 260 5.18 15.18 -10.01
C MET A 260 3.78 15.19 -10.60
N LEU A 261 3.03 14.10 -10.36
CA LEU A 261 1.59 14.03 -10.61
C LEU A 261 0.90 13.59 -9.31
N ALA A 262 -0.23 14.19 -8.98
CA ALA A 262 -1.14 13.61 -7.98
C ALA A 262 -2.55 13.43 -8.57
N LEU A 263 -3.15 12.27 -8.28
CA LEU A 263 -4.54 11.96 -8.58
C LEU A 263 -5.31 11.76 -7.28
N TRP A 264 -6.50 12.35 -7.16
CA TRP A 264 -7.26 12.28 -5.92
C TRP A 264 -8.76 12.30 -6.16
N GLY A 265 -9.48 11.41 -5.49
CA GLY A 265 -10.93 11.39 -5.49
C GLY A 265 -11.53 12.46 -4.57
N LYS A 266 -12.50 13.24 -5.04
CA LYS A 266 -13.16 14.26 -4.21
C LYS A 266 -14.00 13.67 -3.08
N LYS A 267 -14.44 12.42 -3.23
CA LYS A 267 -15.21 11.67 -2.22
C LYS A 267 -14.34 10.72 -1.39
N ASP A 268 -13.02 10.94 -1.36
CA ASP A 268 -12.11 10.12 -0.55
C ASP A 268 -12.43 10.28 0.94
N GLY A 269 -12.97 9.22 1.54
CA GLY A 269 -13.33 9.14 2.97
C GLY A 269 -12.22 8.58 3.85
N VAL A 270 -11.09 8.14 3.27
CA VAL A 270 -9.95 7.56 4.00
C VAL A 270 -8.82 8.56 4.14
N VAL A 271 -8.37 9.11 3.02
CA VAL A 271 -7.37 10.20 2.98
C VAL A 271 -8.07 11.44 2.43
N PRO A 272 -8.44 12.39 3.30
CA PRO A 272 -9.30 13.51 2.91
C PRO A 272 -8.77 14.32 1.72
N TYR A 273 -9.63 14.59 0.76
CA TYR A 273 -9.33 15.40 -0.43
C TYR A 273 -8.75 16.78 -0.09
N THR A 274 -8.99 17.29 1.12
CA THR A 274 -8.41 18.55 1.61
C THR A 274 -6.87 18.57 1.56
N GLY A 275 -6.22 17.41 1.61
CA GLY A 275 -4.78 17.26 1.41
C GLY A 275 -4.28 17.73 0.03
N SER A 276 -5.16 17.79 -0.97
CA SER A 276 -4.85 18.32 -2.29
C SER A 276 -4.41 19.79 -2.28
N LYS A 277 -4.90 20.58 -1.32
CA LYS A 277 -4.47 21.98 -1.14
C LYS A 277 -3.01 22.05 -0.70
N GLU A 278 -2.64 21.16 0.20
CA GLU A 278 -1.26 21.06 0.69
C GLU A 278 -0.32 20.58 -0.43
N TYR A 279 -0.74 19.54 -1.19
CA TYR A 279 0.02 19.10 -2.37
C TYR A 279 0.30 20.27 -3.33
N LYS A 280 -0.72 21.03 -3.73
CA LYS A 280 -0.58 22.16 -4.65
C LYS A 280 0.29 23.29 -4.08
N SER A 281 0.30 23.46 -2.77
CA SER A 281 1.17 24.43 -2.10
C SER A 281 2.64 24.00 -2.12
N ILE A 282 2.92 22.72 -1.93
CA ILE A 282 4.28 22.17 -1.89
C ILE A 282 4.85 21.97 -3.32
N PHE A 283 4.01 21.53 -4.25
CA PHE A 283 4.37 21.25 -5.64
C PHE A 283 3.60 22.18 -6.61
N PRO A 284 3.90 23.48 -6.67
CA PRO A 284 3.17 24.42 -7.53
C PRO A 284 3.30 24.10 -9.02
N GLU A 285 4.42 23.48 -9.44
CA GLU A 285 4.68 23.01 -10.80
C GLU A 285 4.19 21.57 -11.03
N GLY A 286 3.68 20.90 -10.00
CA GLY A 286 3.20 19.53 -10.07
C GLY A 286 1.82 19.43 -10.73
N ASN A 287 1.65 18.40 -11.55
CA ASN A 287 0.36 18.10 -12.15
C ASN A 287 -0.62 17.57 -11.09
N PHE A 288 -1.89 17.93 -11.23
CA PHE A 288 -2.92 17.49 -10.30
C PHE A 288 -4.24 17.15 -11.02
N ILE A 289 -4.75 15.96 -10.79
CA ILE A 289 -6.01 15.46 -11.34
C ILE A 289 -7.01 15.20 -10.22
N SER A 290 -8.19 15.79 -10.34
CA SER A 290 -9.34 15.54 -9.46
C SER A 290 -10.33 14.61 -10.13
N LEU A 291 -10.74 13.56 -9.43
CA LEU A 291 -11.84 12.69 -9.86
C LEU A 291 -13.08 13.01 -9.04
N GLU A 292 -14.11 13.58 -9.70
CA GLU A 292 -15.31 14.11 -9.05
C GLU A 292 -16.02 13.05 -8.19
N GLU A 293 -16.25 11.86 -8.75
CA GLU A 293 -16.92 10.74 -8.10
C GLU A 293 -15.93 9.76 -7.44
N GLY A 294 -14.63 10.07 -7.48
CA GLY A 294 -13.58 9.21 -6.98
C GLY A 294 -13.62 9.12 -5.43
N THR A 295 -13.54 7.92 -4.92
CA THR A 295 -13.31 7.58 -3.52
C THR A 295 -11.83 7.26 -3.28
N HIS A 296 -11.47 6.68 -2.13
CA HIS A 296 -10.07 6.33 -1.86
C HIS A 296 -9.52 5.28 -2.85
N ASP A 297 -10.39 4.41 -3.32
CA ASP A 297 -10.11 3.21 -4.10
C ASP A 297 -10.04 3.43 -5.62
N ILE A 298 -9.79 4.67 -6.07
CA ILE A 298 -9.69 5.03 -7.50
C ILE A 298 -8.72 4.17 -8.29
N THR A 299 -7.68 3.63 -7.66
CA THR A 299 -6.68 2.76 -8.27
C THR A 299 -7.30 1.50 -8.91
N TYR A 300 -8.30 0.92 -8.24
CA TYR A 300 -8.92 -0.32 -8.71
C TYR A 300 -10.42 -0.18 -9.02
N ARG A 301 -11.01 0.99 -8.76
CA ARG A 301 -12.39 1.30 -9.13
C ARG A 301 -12.51 2.13 -10.41
N GLN A 302 -11.51 2.94 -10.71
CA GLN A 302 -11.48 3.82 -11.89
C GLN A 302 -10.14 3.68 -12.64
N PRO A 303 -9.65 2.44 -12.87
CA PRO A 303 -8.32 2.22 -13.42
C PRO A 303 -8.16 2.74 -14.85
N SER A 304 -9.21 2.76 -15.66
CA SER A 304 -9.14 3.28 -17.03
C SER A 304 -8.71 4.75 -17.07
N ILE A 305 -9.38 5.61 -16.30
CA ILE A 305 -9.03 7.03 -16.28
C ILE A 305 -7.72 7.29 -15.53
N VAL A 306 -7.51 6.58 -14.42
CA VAL A 306 -6.27 6.72 -13.62
C VAL A 306 -5.05 6.31 -14.47
N GLY A 307 -5.13 5.18 -15.17
CA GLY A 307 -4.05 4.69 -16.04
C GLY A 307 -3.76 5.63 -17.20
N GLN A 308 -4.80 6.13 -17.89
CA GLN A 308 -4.65 7.08 -18.98
C GLN A 308 -3.95 8.38 -18.53
N GLU A 309 -4.36 8.96 -17.40
CA GLU A 309 -3.75 10.20 -16.91
C GLU A 309 -2.29 9.98 -16.44
N ILE A 310 -1.97 8.81 -15.87
CA ILE A 310 -0.59 8.47 -15.54
C ILE A 310 0.26 8.35 -16.81
N ILE A 311 -0.20 7.61 -17.83
CA ILE A 311 0.52 7.46 -19.10
C ILE A 311 0.75 8.82 -19.76
N LYS A 312 -0.30 9.65 -19.87
CA LYS A 312 -0.18 10.99 -20.43
C LYS A 312 0.87 11.83 -19.70
N PHE A 313 0.96 11.71 -18.39
CA PHE A 313 1.98 12.41 -17.61
C PHE A 313 3.37 11.85 -17.86
N ILE A 314 3.59 10.55 -17.74
CA ILE A 314 4.92 9.96 -17.87
C ILE A 314 5.46 10.04 -19.32
N ASP A 315 4.60 10.07 -20.34
CA ASP A 315 4.99 10.30 -21.73
C ASP A 315 5.41 11.76 -22.00
N SER A 316 5.10 12.68 -21.09
CA SER A 316 5.44 14.11 -21.22
C SER A 316 6.76 14.50 -20.54
N VAL A 317 7.44 13.57 -19.82
CA VAL A 317 8.61 13.88 -18.96
C VAL A 317 9.86 13.04 -19.24
#